data_492d14c782f749fceed52833407cd90f
#
_entry.id   492d14c782f749fceed52833407cd90f
#
_cell.length_a   1.000
_cell.length_b   1.000
_cell.length_c   1.000
_cell.angle_alpha   90.00
_cell.angle_beta   90.00
_cell.angle_gamma   90.00
#
_symmetry.space_group_name_H-M   'P 1'
#
loop_
_entity.id
_entity.type
_entity.pdbx_description
1 polymer ?
#
loop_
_entity_poly.entity_id
_entity_poly.type
_entity_poly.pdbx_seq_one_letter_code
_entity_poly.pdbx_strand_id
1 'polypeptide(L)'
;GETCGFCLMLSSFGFNYKTKEAASHSHPKCDCRVVPSFGKGSKVKGYDPDGMYDRFNECLDTLGGRNGLWAEWDAMPDAEREAYIKAHGNKAGKAFDKYVNKRMVEEIELRDPKWYASGEHSGIEFTDSAVKGEKLKRWKKDPGERITAEKLNALCYKAEFWEDESHLTAPNSDGKTTISRADLSTGIEIKTIYGAGSENTFKSHIKSIPGKNGVKLTVVDVSENEKVTDEQAIKWISKYIARYHISEVRMLGHDGKLLRIKK
;
A
#
# COMPACT_ATOMS: atom_id res chain seq x y z
N GLY A 1 -10.57 -8.67 -14.59
CA GLY A 1 -9.16 -8.62 -14.21
C GLY A 1 -8.95 -7.51 -13.19
N GLU A 2 -7.98 -7.65 -12.31
CA GLU A 2 -7.64 -6.58 -11.37
C GLU A 2 -7.03 -5.41 -12.13
N THR A 3 -7.44 -4.19 -11.78
CA THR A 3 -6.91 -2.98 -12.41
C THR A 3 -5.49 -2.74 -11.90
N CYS A 4 -4.53 -2.74 -12.81
CA CYS A 4 -3.11 -2.59 -12.51
C CYS A 4 -2.80 -1.15 -12.06
N GLY A 5 -2.04 -0.98 -10.97
CA GLY A 5 -1.63 0.33 -10.43
C GLY A 5 -0.90 1.21 -11.44
N PHE A 6 -0.10 0.62 -12.34
CA PHE A 6 0.56 1.35 -13.42
C PHE A 6 -0.45 1.95 -14.41
N CYS A 7 -1.51 1.22 -14.77
CA CYS A 7 -2.55 1.71 -15.67
C CYS A 7 -3.40 2.80 -15.02
N LEU A 8 -3.71 2.67 -13.72
CA LEU A 8 -4.38 3.73 -12.96
C LEU A 8 -3.53 5.00 -12.94
N MET A 9 -2.23 4.88 -12.67
CA MET A 9 -1.30 6.00 -12.73
C MET A 9 -1.29 6.69 -14.11
N LEU A 10 -1.19 5.91 -15.20
CA LEU A 10 -1.20 6.48 -16.55
C LEU A 10 -2.51 7.18 -16.88
N SER A 11 -3.64 6.63 -16.42
CA SER A 11 -4.96 7.21 -16.65
C SER A 11 -5.12 8.59 -16.00
N SER A 12 -4.37 8.88 -14.94
CA SER A 12 -4.39 10.18 -14.25
C SER A 12 -3.82 11.33 -15.08
N PHE A 13 -3.07 11.01 -16.14
CA PHE A 13 -2.47 12.04 -17.03
C PHE A 13 -3.26 12.27 -18.33
N GLY A 14 -4.49 11.76 -18.40
CA GLY A 14 -5.35 11.93 -19.57
C GLY A 14 -4.88 11.12 -20.78
N PHE A 15 -5.05 11.67 -21.97
CA PHE A 15 -4.69 11.01 -23.21
C PHE A 15 -3.21 11.21 -23.55
N ASN A 16 -2.37 10.21 -23.20
CA ASN A 16 -0.90 10.33 -23.24
C ASN A 16 -0.24 9.78 -24.50
N TYR A 17 -0.94 8.95 -25.28
CA TYR A 17 -0.35 8.27 -26.42
C TYR A 17 -0.80 8.92 -27.72
N LYS A 18 0.16 9.21 -28.62
CA LYS A 18 -0.11 9.81 -29.92
C LYS A 18 -0.58 8.79 -30.97
N THR A 19 -0.28 7.51 -30.76
CA THR A 19 -0.65 6.43 -31.67
C THR A 19 -1.22 5.23 -30.95
N LYS A 20 -2.02 4.43 -31.65
CA LYS A 20 -2.59 3.18 -31.12
C LYS A 20 -1.49 2.18 -30.78
N GLU A 21 -0.46 2.10 -31.58
CA GLU A 21 0.68 1.19 -31.41
C GLU A 21 1.42 1.50 -30.11
N ALA A 22 1.72 2.79 -29.83
CA ALA A 22 2.36 3.21 -28.60
C ALA A 22 1.50 2.88 -27.37
N ALA A 23 0.18 3.07 -27.46
CA ALA A 23 -0.75 2.75 -26.37
C ALA A 23 -0.89 1.23 -26.13
N SER A 24 -0.87 0.42 -27.18
CA SER A 24 -1.04 -1.05 -27.10
C SER A 24 0.15 -1.76 -26.47
N HIS A 25 1.31 -1.10 -26.35
CA HIS A 25 2.55 -1.66 -25.80
C HIS A 25 2.94 -1.01 -24.48
N SER A 26 2.00 -0.40 -23.75
CA SER A 26 2.28 0.30 -22.50
C SER A 26 2.91 -0.62 -21.45
N HIS A 27 2.43 -1.85 -21.31
CA HIS A 27 3.12 -2.93 -20.58
C HIS A 27 2.54 -4.33 -20.91
N PRO A 28 3.29 -5.43 -20.68
CA PRO A 28 2.82 -6.80 -20.90
C PRO A 28 1.64 -7.17 -19.98
N LYS A 29 0.72 -8.00 -20.48
CA LYS A 29 -0.40 -8.59 -19.73
C LYS A 29 -1.41 -7.58 -19.14
N CYS A 30 -1.62 -6.46 -19.82
CA CYS A 30 -2.59 -5.44 -19.43
C CYS A 30 -3.94 -5.67 -20.13
N ASP A 31 -5.03 -5.64 -19.37
CA ASP A 31 -6.43 -5.67 -19.88
C ASP A 31 -6.96 -4.28 -20.26
N CYS A 32 -6.11 -3.26 -20.26
CA CYS A 32 -6.51 -1.90 -20.55
C CYS A 32 -6.95 -1.76 -22.01
N ARG A 33 -8.10 -1.10 -22.22
CA ARG A 33 -8.58 -0.76 -23.54
C ARG A 33 -8.01 0.59 -23.97
N VAL A 34 -7.44 0.63 -25.16
CA VAL A 34 -7.04 1.88 -25.81
C VAL A 34 -8.29 2.58 -26.33
N VAL A 35 -8.55 3.78 -25.84
CA VAL A 35 -9.66 4.61 -26.28
C VAL A 35 -9.09 5.74 -27.17
N PRO A 36 -9.56 5.89 -28.42
CA PRO A 36 -9.11 6.98 -29.27
C PRO A 36 -9.60 8.32 -28.73
N SER A 37 -8.70 9.32 -28.73
CA SER A 37 -9.05 10.71 -28.46
C SER A 37 -9.14 11.49 -29.76
N PHE A 38 -10.19 12.25 -29.94
CA PHE A 38 -10.42 13.08 -31.11
C PHE A 38 -10.10 14.57 -30.84
N GLY A 39 -9.16 14.84 -29.95
CA GLY A 39 -8.66 16.18 -29.66
C GLY A 39 -9.03 16.69 -28.26
N LYS A 40 -8.70 17.98 -28.03
CA LYS A 40 -9.02 18.64 -26.73
C LYS A 40 -10.53 18.67 -26.53
N GLY A 41 -11.00 18.06 -25.44
CA GLY A 41 -12.43 17.98 -25.11
C GLY A 41 -13.09 16.63 -25.39
N SER A 42 -12.35 15.61 -25.87
CA SER A 42 -12.86 14.25 -25.93
C SER A 42 -13.24 13.77 -24.53
N LYS A 43 -14.52 13.39 -24.35
CA LYS A 43 -15.03 12.85 -23.09
C LYS A 43 -15.33 11.37 -23.25
N VAL A 44 -14.87 10.57 -22.33
CA VAL A 44 -15.22 9.14 -22.22
C VAL A 44 -16.12 8.98 -21.02
N LYS A 45 -17.29 8.36 -21.21
CA LYS A 45 -18.24 8.14 -20.11
C LYS A 45 -17.58 7.31 -19.01
N GLY A 46 -17.63 7.81 -17.78
CA GLY A 46 -17.03 7.14 -16.63
C GLY A 46 -15.53 7.32 -16.48
N TYR A 47 -14.91 8.22 -17.26
CA TYR A 47 -13.50 8.57 -17.13
C TYR A 47 -13.36 10.04 -16.69
N ASP A 48 -12.77 10.26 -15.53
CA ASP A 48 -12.53 11.55 -14.90
C ASP A 48 -11.02 11.76 -14.70
N PRO A 49 -10.30 12.22 -15.74
CA PRO A 49 -8.85 12.41 -15.65
C PRO A 49 -8.44 13.48 -14.63
N ASP A 50 -9.23 14.53 -14.47
CA ASP A 50 -8.92 15.62 -13.54
C ASP A 50 -9.00 15.10 -12.08
N GLY A 51 -10.10 14.45 -11.72
CA GLY A 51 -10.21 13.84 -10.40
C GLY A 51 -9.21 12.70 -10.16
N MET A 52 -8.87 11.92 -11.18
CA MET A 52 -7.79 10.93 -11.07
C MET A 52 -6.42 11.58 -10.86
N TYR A 53 -6.17 12.75 -11.47
CA TYR A 53 -4.94 13.50 -11.25
C TYR A 53 -4.85 14.05 -9.83
N ASP A 54 -5.95 14.53 -9.27
CA ASP A 54 -6.01 14.96 -7.87
C ASP A 54 -5.70 13.80 -6.92
N ARG A 55 -6.31 12.63 -7.15
CA ARG A 55 -6.04 11.41 -6.37
C ARG A 55 -4.60 10.89 -6.55
N PHE A 56 -4.01 11.07 -7.73
CA PHE A 56 -2.58 10.83 -7.94
C PHE A 56 -1.73 11.72 -7.03
N ASN A 57 -2.05 13.01 -6.94
CA ASN A 57 -1.33 13.95 -6.07
C ASN A 57 -1.50 13.59 -4.58
N GLU A 58 -2.69 13.16 -4.14
CA GLU A 58 -2.91 12.66 -2.77
C GLU A 58 -2.01 11.44 -2.46
N CYS A 59 -1.89 10.51 -3.41
CA CYS A 59 -0.95 9.38 -3.26
C CYS A 59 0.50 9.85 -3.19
N LEU A 60 0.89 10.82 -4.01
CA LEU A 60 2.22 11.40 -4.00
C LEU A 60 2.53 12.11 -2.67
N ASP A 61 1.57 12.86 -2.14
CA ASP A 61 1.70 13.56 -0.85
C ASP A 61 1.86 12.57 0.31
N THR A 62 1.16 11.44 0.27
CA THR A 62 1.33 10.34 1.24
C THR A 62 2.77 9.81 1.24
N LEU A 63 3.46 9.87 0.10
CA LEU A 63 4.88 9.50 -0.02
C LEU A 63 5.85 10.62 0.39
N GLY A 64 5.33 11.76 0.85
CA GLY A 64 6.12 12.96 1.19
C GLY A 64 6.41 13.84 -0.01
N GLY A 65 5.63 13.70 -1.07
CA GLY A 65 5.81 14.40 -2.33
C GLY A 65 7.10 13.99 -3.05
N ARG A 66 7.40 14.70 -4.13
CA ARG A 66 8.62 14.46 -4.91
C ARG A 66 9.90 14.72 -4.10
N ASN A 67 9.85 15.66 -3.16
CA ASN A 67 10.99 15.98 -2.27
C ASN A 67 11.25 14.85 -1.27
N GLY A 68 10.20 14.25 -0.69
CA GLY A 68 10.35 13.09 0.19
C GLY A 68 10.92 11.88 -0.55
N LEU A 69 10.46 11.65 -1.79
CA LEU A 69 11.02 10.59 -2.64
C LEU A 69 12.46 10.87 -3.07
N TRP A 70 12.83 12.16 -3.25
CA TRP A 70 14.22 12.53 -3.50
C TRP A 70 15.11 12.24 -2.30
N ALA A 71 14.65 12.58 -1.09
CA ALA A 71 15.39 12.26 0.14
C ALA A 71 15.57 10.73 0.32
N GLU A 72 14.57 9.91 -0.04
CA GLU A 72 14.71 8.45 -0.07
C GLU A 72 15.76 7.98 -1.07
N TRP A 73 15.74 8.56 -2.27
CA TRP A 73 16.68 8.26 -3.34
C TRP A 73 18.12 8.63 -2.94
N ASP A 74 18.29 9.78 -2.31
CA ASP A 74 19.59 10.27 -1.87
C ASP A 74 20.17 9.46 -0.69
N ALA A 75 19.29 9.01 0.21
CA ALA A 75 19.66 8.14 1.33
C ALA A 75 19.92 6.67 0.94
N MET A 76 19.62 6.28 -0.30
CA MET A 76 19.88 4.93 -0.80
C MET A 76 21.39 4.66 -0.83
N PRO A 77 21.89 3.47 -0.41
CA PRO A 77 23.29 3.12 -0.51
C PRO A 77 23.81 3.30 -1.94
N ASP A 78 24.99 3.88 -2.09
CA ASP A 78 25.57 4.23 -3.41
C ASP A 78 25.58 3.04 -4.38
N ALA A 79 25.95 1.87 -3.92
CA ALA A 79 25.98 0.66 -4.75
C ALA A 79 24.59 0.25 -5.26
N GLU A 80 23.55 0.43 -4.46
CA GLU A 80 22.15 0.16 -4.84
C GLU A 80 21.65 1.21 -5.84
N ARG A 81 21.95 2.49 -5.58
CA ARG A 81 21.58 3.59 -6.46
C ARG A 81 22.27 3.49 -7.82
N GLU A 82 23.56 3.15 -7.86
CA GLU A 82 24.29 2.91 -9.12
C GLU A 82 23.75 1.72 -9.90
N ALA A 83 23.43 0.62 -9.22
CA ALA A 83 22.79 -0.53 -9.85
C ALA A 83 21.43 -0.17 -10.45
N TYR A 84 20.64 0.63 -9.73
CA TYR A 84 19.35 1.12 -10.21
C TYR A 84 19.50 2.03 -11.44
N ILE A 85 20.46 2.96 -11.44
CA ILE A 85 20.77 3.84 -12.58
C ILE A 85 21.19 3.00 -13.80
N LYS A 86 22.03 2.01 -13.60
CA LYS A 86 22.47 1.11 -14.69
C LYS A 86 21.30 0.32 -15.29
N ALA A 87 20.37 -0.13 -14.45
CA ALA A 87 19.22 -0.92 -14.91
C ALA A 87 18.13 -0.07 -15.61
N HIS A 88 17.95 1.22 -15.23
CA HIS A 88 16.79 2.00 -15.63
C HIS A 88 17.11 3.26 -16.45
N GLY A 89 18.36 3.51 -16.79
CA GLY A 89 18.70 4.55 -17.73
C GLY A 89 19.91 5.40 -17.36
N ASN A 90 21.02 5.16 -17.88
CA ASN A 90 22.34 5.83 -17.89
C ASN A 90 22.45 7.32 -17.42
N LYS A 91 21.40 7.93 -16.92
CA LYS A 91 21.35 9.28 -16.36
C LYS A 91 20.57 9.28 -15.06
N ALA A 92 21.14 9.81 -14.00
CA ALA A 92 20.56 9.85 -12.66
C ALA A 92 19.13 10.43 -12.63
N GLY A 93 18.84 11.50 -13.38
CA GLY A 93 17.50 12.10 -13.44
C GLY A 93 16.44 11.16 -14.03
N LYS A 94 16.76 10.42 -15.11
CA LYS A 94 15.82 9.43 -15.67
C LYS A 94 15.60 8.25 -14.74
N ALA A 95 16.64 7.81 -14.04
CA ALA A 95 16.55 6.73 -13.07
C ALA A 95 15.69 7.16 -11.86
N PHE A 96 15.84 8.40 -11.39
CA PHE A 96 14.99 8.95 -10.34
C PHE A 96 13.51 9.03 -10.77
N ASP A 97 13.20 9.47 -11.99
CA ASP A 97 11.82 9.46 -12.47
C ASP A 97 11.23 8.04 -12.51
N LYS A 98 12.02 7.04 -12.88
CA LYS A 98 11.59 5.63 -12.81
C LYS A 98 11.38 5.17 -11.38
N TYR A 99 12.22 5.63 -10.44
CA TYR A 99 12.04 5.36 -9.01
C TYR A 99 10.73 5.97 -8.49
N VAL A 100 10.45 7.24 -8.81
CA VAL A 100 9.18 7.90 -8.45
C VAL A 100 7.99 7.10 -9.00
N ASN A 101 8.01 6.73 -10.28
CA ASN A 101 6.93 5.95 -10.88
C ASN A 101 6.73 4.60 -10.18
N LYS A 102 7.81 3.90 -9.83
CA LYS A 102 7.75 2.65 -9.06
C LYS A 102 7.05 2.87 -7.72
N ARG A 103 7.49 3.86 -6.95
CA ARG A 103 6.90 4.17 -5.63
C ARG A 103 5.42 4.57 -5.74
N MET A 104 5.06 5.32 -6.79
CA MET A 104 3.67 5.67 -7.07
C MET A 104 2.81 4.46 -7.41
N VAL A 105 3.30 3.55 -8.24
CA VAL A 105 2.58 2.29 -8.55
C VAL A 105 2.36 1.47 -7.28
N GLU A 106 3.40 1.30 -6.45
CA GLU A 106 3.32 0.59 -5.18
C GLU A 106 2.26 1.22 -4.25
N GLU A 107 2.19 2.56 -4.17
CA GLU A 107 1.19 3.26 -3.35
C GLU A 107 -0.23 3.11 -3.92
N ILE A 108 -0.40 3.28 -5.23
CA ILE A 108 -1.70 3.16 -5.90
C ILE A 108 -2.27 1.73 -5.77
N GLU A 109 -1.42 0.70 -5.80
CA GLU A 109 -1.83 -0.69 -5.60
C GLU A 109 -2.37 -0.99 -4.19
N LEU A 110 -2.06 -0.15 -3.21
CA LEU A 110 -2.63 -0.25 -1.86
C LEU A 110 -3.99 0.44 -1.73
N ARG A 111 -4.31 1.35 -2.68
CA ARG A 111 -5.54 2.15 -2.65
C ARG A 111 -6.73 1.38 -3.18
N ASP A 112 -7.92 1.84 -2.80
CA ASP A 112 -9.17 1.36 -3.36
C ASP A 112 -9.25 1.75 -4.86
N PRO A 113 -9.28 0.78 -5.78
CA PRO A 113 -9.32 1.08 -7.23
C PRO A 113 -10.57 1.86 -7.63
N LYS A 114 -11.70 1.63 -6.94
CA LYS A 114 -12.95 2.35 -7.20
C LYS A 114 -12.81 3.81 -6.80
N TRP A 115 -12.27 4.07 -5.61
CA TRP A 115 -11.97 5.43 -5.20
C TRP A 115 -11.00 6.09 -6.17
N TYR A 116 -9.93 5.41 -6.56
CA TYR A 116 -8.95 6.01 -7.47
C TYR A 116 -9.57 6.38 -8.83
N ALA A 117 -10.48 5.57 -9.36
CA ALA A 117 -11.12 5.80 -10.65
C ALA A 117 -12.26 6.83 -10.58
N SER A 118 -13.11 6.82 -9.54
CA SER A 118 -14.36 7.58 -9.49
C SER A 118 -14.55 8.44 -8.24
N GLY A 119 -13.70 8.32 -7.23
CA GLY A 119 -13.87 8.96 -5.93
C GLY A 119 -14.81 8.21 -4.98
N GLU A 120 -15.39 7.07 -5.39
CA GLU A 120 -16.28 6.28 -4.56
C GLU A 120 -15.55 5.15 -3.85
N HIS A 121 -15.87 4.87 -2.58
CA HIS A 121 -15.26 3.77 -1.83
C HIS A 121 -15.95 2.44 -2.08
N SER A 122 -15.17 1.36 -2.14
CA SER A 122 -15.70 -0.02 -2.19
C SER A 122 -16.27 -0.49 -0.85
N GLY A 123 -15.80 0.08 0.27
CA GLY A 123 -16.14 -0.38 1.61
C GLY A 123 -15.25 -1.54 2.09
N ILE A 124 -15.70 -2.22 3.15
CA ILE A 124 -15.00 -3.40 3.68
C ILE A 124 -15.46 -4.63 2.88
N GLU A 125 -14.51 -5.31 2.28
CA GLU A 125 -14.75 -6.48 1.44
C GLU A 125 -14.11 -7.74 2.02
N PHE A 126 -14.60 -8.90 1.60
CA PHE A 126 -14.07 -10.21 1.96
C PHE A 126 -13.96 -11.07 0.72
N THR A 127 -12.82 -11.69 0.52
CA THR A 127 -12.70 -12.70 -0.55
C THR A 127 -13.59 -13.91 -0.27
N ASP A 128 -13.92 -14.70 -1.29
CA ASP A 128 -14.70 -15.92 -1.14
C ASP A 128 -14.09 -16.90 -0.11
N SER A 129 -12.77 -16.98 -0.04
CA SER A 129 -12.07 -17.79 0.96
C SER A 129 -12.29 -17.28 2.38
N ALA A 130 -12.24 -15.96 2.59
CA ALA A 130 -12.48 -15.35 3.90
C ALA A 130 -13.94 -15.52 4.37
N VAL A 131 -14.91 -15.48 3.44
CA VAL A 131 -16.33 -15.70 3.75
C VAL A 131 -16.59 -17.15 4.14
N LYS A 132 -15.99 -18.11 3.43
CA LYS A 132 -16.16 -19.56 3.67
C LYS A 132 -15.35 -20.07 4.87
N GLY A 133 -14.27 -19.37 5.23
CA GLY A 133 -13.36 -19.72 6.33
C GLY A 133 -13.70 -19.08 7.66
N GLU A 134 -12.67 -18.91 8.50
CA GLU A 134 -12.81 -18.40 9.87
C GLU A 134 -12.58 -16.86 9.95
N LYS A 135 -12.01 -16.21 8.91
CA LYS A 135 -11.65 -14.78 8.96
C LYS A 135 -12.85 -13.90 9.23
N LEU A 136 -13.95 -14.09 8.49
CA LEU A 136 -15.17 -13.29 8.71
C LEU A 136 -15.78 -13.53 10.10
N LYS A 137 -15.72 -14.75 10.63
CA LYS A 137 -16.20 -15.05 11.97
C LYS A 137 -15.37 -14.38 13.05
N ARG A 138 -14.02 -14.37 12.91
CA ARG A 138 -13.10 -13.69 13.82
C ARG A 138 -13.28 -12.18 13.76
N TRP A 139 -13.36 -11.62 12.55
CA TRP A 139 -13.59 -10.19 12.33
C TRP A 139 -14.86 -9.68 13.03
N LYS A 140 -15.94 -10.49 13.07
CA LYS A 140 -17.17 -10.13 13.80
C LYS A 140 -16.98 -10.12 15.33
N LYS A 141 -16.01 -10.86 15.85
CA LYS A 141 -15.76 -11.00 17.30
C LYS A 141 -14.67 -10.07 17.81
N ASP A 142 -13.64 -9.80 17.00
CA ASP A 142 -12.52 -8.93 17.35
C ASP A 142 -12.69 -7.56 16.70
N PRO A 143 -12.94 -6.50 17.47
CA PRO A 143 -13.12 -5.15 16.92
C PRO A 143 -11.81 -4.52 16.43
N GLY A 144 -10.63 -4.98 16.85
CA GLY A 144 -9.36 -4.32 16.57
C GLY A 144 -9.08 -4.19 15.08
N GLU A 145 -8.98 -5.32 14.36
CA GLU A 145 -8.76 -5.30 12.91
C GLU A 145 -9.87 -4.54 12.15
N ARG A 146 -11.12 -4.65 12.64
CA ARG A 146 -12.27 -3.97 12.03
C ARG A 146 -12.12 -2.46 12.09
N ILE A 147 -11.84 -1.91 13.25
CA ILE A 147 -11.70 -0.47 13.47
C ILE A 147 -10.59 0.08 12.57
N THR A 148 -9.43 -0.57 12.54
CA THR A 148 -8.33 -0.14 11.68
C THR A 148 -8.68 -0.23 10.20
N ALA A 149 -9.36 -1.30 9.75
CA ALA A 149 -9.76 -1.45 8.35
C ALA A 149 -10.80 -0.41 7.94
N GLU A 150 -11.78 -0.08 8.81
CA GLU A 150 -12.74 1.00 8.57
C GLU A 150 -12.05 2.36 8.41
N LYS A 151 -11.06 2.66 9.26
CA LYS A 151 -10.24 3.88 9.16
C LYS A 151 -9.38 3.89 7.90
N LEU A 152 -8.76 2.77 7.55
CA LEU A 152 -7.98 2.66 6.30
C LEU A 152 -8.86 2.84 5.07
N ASN A 153 -10.08 2.28 5.06
CA ASN A 153 -11.03 2.48 3.98
C ASN A 153 -11.45 3.95 3.88
N ALA A 154 -11.69 4.63 5.01
CA ALA A 154 -11.95 6.07 5.03
C ALA A 154 -10.76 6.91 4.51
N LEU A 155 -9.53 6.40 4.64
CA LEU A 155 -8.31 6.95 4.07
C LEU A 155 -8.00 6.42 2.65
N CYS A 156 -9.02 5.87 1.98
CA CYS A 156 -8.97 5.43 0.59
C CYS A 156 -8.07 4.21 0.31
N TYR A 157 -7.76 3.41 1.32
CA TYR A 157 -7.09 2.12 1.12
C TYR A 157 -8.09 1.01 0.81
N LYS A 158 -7.70 0.04 -0.02
CA LYS A 158 -8.52 -1.14 -0.26
C LYS A 158 -8.53 -2.02 0.99
N ALA A 159 -9.69 -2.17 1.61
CA ALA A 159 -9.90 -2.96 2.81
C ALA A 159 -10.60 -4.30 2.49
N GLU A 160 -9.94 -5.15 1.72
CA GLU A 160 -10.42 -6.49 1.37
C GLU A 160 -9.66 -7.55 2.17
N PHE A 161 -10.36 -8.26 3.03
CA PHE A 161 -9.81 -9.37 3.81
C PHE A 161 -9.80 -10.67 3.02
N TRP A 162 -8.73 -11.43 3.14
CA TRP A 162 -8.67 -12.82 2.71
C TRP A 162 -8.56 -13.78 3.89
N GLU A 163 -8.69 -15.09 3.65
CA GLU A 163 -8.57 -16.07 4.72
C GLU A 163 -7.17 -16.08 5.31
N ASP A 164 -7.10 -16.12 6.64
CA ASP A 164 -5.86 -16.40 7.34
C ASP A 164 -5.40 -17.81 7.01
N GLU A 165 -4.24 -17.91 6.38
CA GLU A 165 -3.67 -19.19 5.99
C GLU A 165 -3.01 -19.95 7.14
N SER A 166 -3.46 -19.71 8.38
CA SER A 166 -3.04 -20.52 9.53
C SER A 166 -3.29 -22.04 9.35
N HIS A 167 -4.07 -22.39 8.34
CA HIS A 167 -4.38 -23.78 7.95
C HIS A 167 -3.66 -24.25 6.68
N LEU A 168 -2.99 -23.37 5.93
CA LEU A 168 -2.19 -23.79 4.79
C LEU A 168 -0.80 -24.16 5.26
N THR A 169 -0.54 -25.45 5.29
CA THR A 169 0.79 -25.99 5.60
C THR A 169 1.57 -26.13 4.31
N ALA A 170 2.64 -25.31 4.14
CA ALA A 170 3.67 -25.65 3.15
C ALA A 170 4.54 -26.79 3.73
N PRO A 171 4.87 -27.84 2.95
CA PRO A 171 5.81 -28.84 3.42
C PRO A 171 7.20 -28.26 3.50
N ASN A 172 7.74 -28.14 4.71
CA ASN A 172 9.18 -28.04 4.95
C ASN A 172 9.71 -29.42 5.35
N SER A 173 11.02 -29.52 5.57
CA SER A 173 11.71 -30.78 5.93
C SER A 173 11.07 -31.55 7.10
N ASP A 174 10.26 -30.87 7.92
CA ASP A 174 9.59 -31.42 9.09
C ASP A 174 8.07 -31.56 8.90
N GLY A 175 7.56 -31.31 7.70
CA GLY A 175 6.21 -31.62 7.27
C GLY A 175 5.11 -30.59 7.51
N LYS A 176 5.32 -29.50 8.27
CA LYS A 176 4.28 -28.49 8.52
C LYS A 176 4.84 -27.10 8.85
N THR A 177 4.82 -26.16 7.92
CA THR A 177 5.03 -24.73 8.23
C THR A 177 3.73 -23.96 8.01
N THR A 178 3.27 -23.26 9.03
CA THR A 178 2.16 -22.31 8.89
C THR A 178 2.63 -21.10 8.11
N ILE A 179 2.04 -20.83 6.97
CA ILE A 179 2.28 -19.61 6.19
C ILE A 179 1.38 -18.53 6.73
N SER A 180 1.96 -17.50 7.36
CA SER A 180 1.21 -16.30 7.77
C SER A 180 1.33 -15.24 6.69
N ARG A 181 0.20 -14.65 6.28
CA ARG A 181 0.11 -13.57 5.28
C ARG A 181 -0.26 -12.24 5.92
N ALA A 182 -0.15 -11.17 5.15
CA ALA A 182 -0.75 -9.88 5.47
C ALA A 182 -2.27 -10.00 5.68
N ASP A 183 -2.88 -9.13 6.48
CA ASP A 183 -4.31 -9.19 6.79
C ASP A 183 -5.21 -8.82 5.60
N LEU A 184 -4.77 -7.87 4.77
CA LEU A 184 -5.51 -7.44 3.57
C LEU A 184 -4.91 -7.99 2.28
N SER A 185 -5.77 -8.23 1.29
CA SER A 185 -5.40 -8.80 -0.02
C SER A 185 -4.37 -7.97 -0.79
N THR A 186 -4.31 -6.66 -0.54
CA THR A 186 -3.32 -5.74 -1.09
C THR A 186 -1.92 -5.90 -0.51
N GLY A 187 -1.77 -6.67 0.56
CA GLY A 187 -0.51 -6.82 1.29
C GLY A 187 -0.35 -5.84 2.47
N ILE A 188 -1.44 -5.27 2.96
CA ILE A 188 -1.41 -4.46 4.19
C ILE A 188 -1.56 -5.38 5.39
N GLU A 189 -0.58 -5.33 6.28
CA GLU A 189 -0.58 -5.93 7.61
C GLU A 189 -1.11 -4.93 8.62
N ILE A 190 -2.10 -5.32 9.41
CA ILE A 190 -2.72 -4.49 10.46
C ILE A 190 -2.20 -4.90 11.84
N LYS A 191 -1.79 -3.91 12.63
CA LYS A 191 -1.41 -4.07 14.04
C LYS A 191 -2.15 -3.05 14.87
N THR A 192 -3.33 -3.41 15.36
CA THR A 192 -4.13 -2.53 16.23
C THR A 192 -3.64 -2.64 17.66
N ILE A 193 -3.27 -1.52 18.27
CA ILE A 193 -2.81 -1.41 19.67
C ILE A 193 -3.78 -0.51 20.41
N TYR A 194 -4.78 -1.11 21.02
CA TYR A 194 -5.81 -0.40 21.80
C TYR A 194 -5.66 -0.69 23.32
N GLY A 195 -6.31 0.12 24.14
CA GLY A 195 -6.28 -0.03 25.60
C GLY A 195 -4.94 0.31 26.22
N ALA A 196 -4.42 -0.55 27.09
CA ALA A 196 -3.22 -0.31 27.89
C ALA A 196 -1.92 -0.71 27.17
N GLY A 197 -1.72 -0.33 25.92
CA GLY A 197 -0.52 -0.65 25.16
C GLY A 197 0.76 -0.22 25.89
N SER A 198 1.68 -1.17 26.09
CA SER A 198 3.01 -0.92 26.66
C SER A 198 4.09 -1.04 25.59
N GLU A 199 5.31 -0.60 25.90
CA GLU A 199 6.45 -0.80 24.99
C GLU A 199 6.62 -2.27 24.59
N ASN A 200 6.35 -3.22 25.49
CA ASN A 200 6.40 -4.65 25.17
C ASN A 200 5.32 -5.08 24.18
N THR A 201 4.14 -4.43 24.19
CA THR A 201 3.09 -4.66 23.22
C THR A 201 3.58 -4.25 21.84
N PHE A 202 4.12 -3.03 21.66
CA PHE A 202 4.71 -2.56 20.40
C PHE A 202 5.82 -3.50 19.92
N LYS A 203 6.73 -3.88 20.82
CA LYS A 203 7.80 -4.83 20.51
C LYS A 203 7.26 -6.15 19.95
N SER A 204 6.25 -6.72 20.59
CA SER A 204 5.65 -8.00 20.18
C SER A 204 5.01 -7.90 18.81
N HIS A 205 4.19 -6.87 18.56
CA HIS A 205 3.53 -6.65 17.29
C HIS A 205 4.53 -6.43 16.16
N ILE A 206 5.53 -5.56 16.34
CA ILE A 206 6.53 -5.25 15.31
C ILE A 206 7.45 -6.45 15.05
N LYS A 207 7.82 -7.22 16.07
CA LYS A 207 8.63 -8.43 15.93
C LYS A 207 7.97 -9.48 15.01
N SER A 208 6.64 -9.54 14.96
CA SER A 208 5.90 -10.53 14.16
C SER A 208 5.83 -10.21 12.67
N ILE A 209 6.18 -8.99 12.25
CA ILE A 209 6.03 -8.53 10.86
C ILE A 209 6.96 -9.28 9.89
N PRO A 210 8.27 -9.45 10.15
CA PRO A 210 9.18 -10.08 9.19
C PRO A 210 8.87 -11.54 8.85
N GLY A 211 8.07 -12.22 9.67
CA GLY A 211 7.67 -13.61 9.45
C GLY A 211 6.44 -13.77 8.53
N LYS A 212 5.84 -12.68 8.06
CA LYS A 212 4.63 -12.73 7.23
C LYS A 212 4.92 -12.57 5.75
N ASN A 213 4.26 -13.39 4.93
CA ASN A 213 4.39 -13.36 3.48
C ASN A 213 3.50 -12.29 2.85
N GLY A 214 3.99 -11.67 1.77
CA GLY A 214 3.22 -10.73 0.95
C GLY A 214 2.97 -9.37 1.62
N VAL A 215 3.63 -9.06 2.73
CA VAL A 215 3.51 -7.74 3.37
C VAL A 215 4.21 -6.69 2.51
N LYS A 216 3.43 -5.76 1.99
CA LYS A 216 3.90 -4.56 1.26
C LYS A 216 3.93 -3.34 2.16
N LEU A 217 3.01 -3.26 3.12
CA LEU A 217 2.88 -2.18 4.08
C LEU A 217 2.42 -2.74 5.43
N THR A 218 2.98 -2.24 6.52
CA THR A 218 2.42 -2.46 7.86
C THR A 218 1.82 -1.17 8.38
N VAL A 219 0.60 -1.26 8.90
CA VAL A 219 -0.08 -0.16 9.61
C VAL A 219 -0.16 -0.53 11.08
N VAL A 220 0.40 0.33 11.93
CA VAL A 220 0.27 0.26 13.39
C VAL A 220 -0.75 1.30 13.81
N ASP A 221 -1.92 0.86 14.22
CA ASP A 221 -3.02 1.73 14.65
C ASP A 221 -2.95 1.93 16.17
N VAL A 222 -2.75 3.17 16.59
CA VAL A 222 -2.76 3.61 17.99
C VAL A 222 -3.87 4.61 18.27
N SER A 223 -4.73 4.86 17.30
CA SER A 223 -5.76 5.91 17.34
C SER A 223 -6.80 5.74 18.46
N GLU A 224 -7.00 4.51 18.93
CA GLU A 224 -7.88 4.18 20.07
C GLU A 224 -7.09 3.83 21.35
N ASN A 225 -5.81 4.21 21.41
CA ASN A 225 -5.00 3.94 22.59
C ASN A 225 -5.03 5.12 23.56
N GLU A 226 -5.65 4.95 24.71
CA GLU A 226 -5.84 6.05 25.69
C GLU A 226 -4.60 6.36 26.54
N LYS A 227 -3.56 5.51 26.50
CA LYS A 227 -2.43 5.59 27.42
C LYS A 227 -1.09 5.95 26.80
N VAL A 228 -1.01 5.85 25.47
CA VAL A 228 0.24 6.07 24.73
C VAL A 228 0.03 7.28 23.81
N THR A 229 0.86 8.32 23.95
CA THR A 229 0.83 9.46 23.02
C THR A 229 1.46 9.09 21.69
N ASP A 230 1.14 9.85 20.63
CA ASP A 230 1.72 9.65 19.31
C ASP A 230 3.25 9.73 19.34
N GLU A 231 3.83 10.68 20.08
CA GLU A 231 5.29 10.82 20.20
C GLU A 231 5.92 9.57 20.86
N GLN A 232 5.25 9.02 21.89
CA GLN A 232 5.72 7.81 22.54
C GLN A 232 5.63 6.60 21.61
N ALA A 233 4.53 6.48 20.86
CA ALA A 233 4.34 5.43 19.86
C ALA A 233 5.40 5.52 18.75
N ILE A 234 5.65 6.71 18.21
CA ILE A 234 6.69 6.96 17.19
C ILE A 234 8.05 6.51 17.71
N LYS A 235 8.41 6.88 18.95
CA LYS A 235 9.68 6.48 19.57
C LYS A 235 9.84 4.97 19.63
N TRP A 236 8.81 4.25 20.09
CA TRP A 236 8.86 2.79 20.20
C TRP A 236 8.85 2.11 18.83
N ILE A 237 8.00 2.56 17.90
CA ILE A 237 7.98 2.04 16.53
C ILE A 237 9.35 2.22 15.89
N SER A 238 9.94 3.42 15.92
CA SER A 238 11.27 3.72 15.35
C SER A 238 12.35 2.81 15.92
N LYS A 239 12.35 2.60 17.24
CA LYS A 239 13.27 1.69 17.92
C LYS A 239 13.18 0.26 17.40
N TYR A 240 11.95 -0.24 17.21
CA TYR A 240 11.75 -1.65 16.85
C TYR A 240 11.83 -1.92 15.37
N ILE A 241 11.44 -1.00 14.48
CA ILE A 241 11.71 -1.14 13.04
C ILE A 241 13.21 -1.17 12.76
N ALA A 242 14.00 -0.34 13.44
CA ALA A 242 15.45 -0.39 13.34
C ALA A 242 16.03 -1.75 13.81
N ARG A 243 15.53 -2.27 14.94
CA ARG A 243 15.97 -3.55 15.52
C ARG A 243 15.64 -4.76 14.65
N TYR A 244 14.45 -4.77 14.03
CA TYR A 244 13.96 -5.91 13.25
C TYR A 244 14.14 -5.72 11.74
N HIS A 245 14.92 -4.69 11.32
CA HIS A 245 15.27 -4.41 9.93
C HIS A 245 14.05 -4.19 9.01
N ILE A 246 12.99 -3.57 9.54
CA ILE A 246 11.82 -3.18 8.78
C ILE A 246 12.08 -1.79 8.20
N SER A 247 11.91 -1.63 6.90
CA SER A 247 12.23 -0.38 6.19
C SER A 247 11.25 0.75 6.49
N GLU A 248 9.96 0.43 6.58
CA GLU A 248 8.88 1.41 6.76
C GLU A 248 7.69 0.78 7.49
N VAL A 249 7.06 1.59 8.34
CA VAL A 249 5.75 1.33 8.95
C VAL A 249 4.94 2.63 8.84
N ARG A 250 3.64 2.54 8.69
CA ARG A 250 2.75 3.70 8.87
C ARG A 250 2.02 3.58 10.18
N MET A 251 2.06 4.65 10.97
CA MET A 251 1.30 4.75 12.21
C MET A 251 0.01 5.52 11.95
N LEU A 252 -1.12 4.95 12.33
CA LEU A 252 -2.39 5.66 12.38
C LEU A 252 -2.51 6.28 13.78
N GLY A 253 -2.34 7.59 13.84
CA GLY A 253 -2.32 8.37 15.08
C GLY A 253 -3.71 8.75 15.59
N HIS A 254 -3.76 9.41 16.74
CA HIS A 254 -4.99 9.89 17.37
C HIS A 254 -5.73 10.96 16.55
N ASP A 255 -5.02 11.67 15.68
CA ASP A 255 -5.63 12.63 14.75
C ASP A 255 -6.26 11.98 13.49
N GLY A 256 -6.24 10.65 13.41
CA GLY A 256 -6.75 9.88 12.29
C GLY A 256 -5.89 9.90 11.04
N LYS A 257 -4.67 10.46 11.11
CA LYS A 257 -3.74 10.51 9.98
C LYS A 257 -2.72 9.40 10.00
N LEU A 258 -2.27 9.02 8.81
CA LEU A 258 -1.16 8.08 8.64
C LEU A 258 0.18 8.82 8.58
N LEU A 259 1.02 8.54 9.57
CA LEU A 259 2.39 9.03 9.63
C LEU A 259 3.35 7.94 9.16
N ARG A 260 4.24 8.26 8.21
CA ARG A 260 5.30 7.36 7.77
C ARG A 260 6.46 7.37 8.75
N ILE A 261 6.83 6.21 9.25
CA ILE A 261 7.99 6.01 10.12
C ILE A 261 8.97 5.10 9.38
N LYS A 262 10.16 5.61 9.10
CA LYS A 262 11.22 4.90 8.39
C LYS A 262 12.39 4.58 9.31
N LYS A 263 13.13 3.52 8.93
CA LYS A 263 14.40 3.19 9.53
C LYS A 263 15.46 4.23 9.18
#